data_5346fa83542feb4cf3a4cbfc6c14ba0a
#
_entry.id   5346fa83542feb4cf3a4cbfc6c14ba0a
#
_cell.length_a   1.000
_cell.length_b   1.000
_cell.length_c   1.000
_cell.angle_alpha   90.00
_cell.angle_beta   90.00
_cell.angle_gamma   90.00
#
_symmetry.space_group_name_H-M   'P 1'
#
loop_
_entity.id
_entity.type
_entity.pdbx_description
1 polymer ?
#
loop_
_entity_poly.entity_id
_entity_poly.type
_entity_poly.pdbx_seq_one_letter_code
_entity_poly.pdbx_strand_id
1 'polypeptide(L)'
;VTLVVIRKEILKEIDRKIPDMLSYRIHIEKNSMFNTPPVMSIYAINCSLKWLKSVGGVESINKNNSIKAKLLYTEIKRNSLFQSPVAKEDRSLMNIPFVFNEDIKENDTLFLEFCDKRGLKTLKGHRSVGGFRASIYNAMPLKGVEALIHAMQDYEKLIRHH
;
A
#
# COMPACT_ATOMS: atom_id res chain seq x y z
N VAL A 1 -13.94 -1.63 10.81
CA VAL A 1 -14.26 -0.47 11.67
C VAL A 1 -13.84 0.81 10.96
N THR A 2 -14.59 1.87 11.17
CA THR A 2 -14.32 3.19 10.61
C THR A 2 -14.04 4.16 11.75
N LEU A 3 -12.95 4.91 11.68
CA LEU A 3 -12.66 6.02 12.58
C LEU A 3 -13.15 7.32 11.91
N VAL A 4 -14.00 8.08 12.61
CA VAL A 4 -14.49 9.37 12.16
C VAL A 4 -13.93 10.47 13.06
N VAL A 5 -13.27 11.46 12.46
CA VAL A 5 -12.78 12.66 13.14
C VAL A 5 -13.56 13.85 12.59
N ILE A 6 -14.27 14.58 13.47
CA ILE A 6 -15.13 15.69 13.06
C ILE A 6 -14.95 16.89 14.00
N ARG A 7 -14.94 18.08 13.45
CA ARG A 7 -14.96 19.31 14.24
C ARG A 7 -16.34 19.50 14.88
N LYS A 8 -16.37 19.81 16.19
CA LYS A 8 -17.61 19.95 16.97
C LYS A 8 -18.54 21.05 16.44
N GLU A 9 -17.97 22.10 15.86
CA GLU A 9 -18.71 23.25 15.31
C GLU A 9 -19.65 22.82 14.19
N ILE A 10 -19.19 21.93 13.30
CA ILE A 10 -19.99 21.42 12.16
C ILE A 10 -21.27 20.72 12.63
N LEU A 11 -21.24 20.05 13.79
CA LEU A 11 -22.41 19.35 14.32
C LEU A 11 -23.55 20.31 14.70
N LYS A 12 -23.26 21.58 15.00
CA LYS A 12 -24.25 22.62 15.32
C LYS A 12 -24.93 23.19 14.09
N GLU A 13 -24.25 23.14 12.94
CA GLU A 13 -24.72 23.71 11.66
C GLU A 13 -25.67 22.78 10.90
N ILE A 14 -25.75 21.50 11.33
CA ILE A 14 -26.64 20.52 10.66
C ILE A 14 -28.02 20.56 11.29
N ASP A 15 -28.99 21.19 10.60
CA ASP A 15 -30.38 21.32 11.05
C ASP A 15 -31.36 20.40 10.29
N ARG A 16 -30.88 19.63 9.32
CA ARG A 16 -31.76 18.72 8.57
C ARG A 16 -32.13 17.48 9.38
N LYS A 17 -33.37 17.03 9.28
CA LYS A 17 -33.82 15.77 9.87
C LYS A 17 -33.20 14.59 9.11
N ILE A 18 -32.42 13.79 9.80
CA ILE A 18 -31.77 12.58 9.27
C ILE A 18 -32.12 11.39 10.18
N PRO A 19 -32.10 10.16 9.66
CA PRO A 19 -32.21 8.95 10.48
C PRO A 19 -31.13 8.90 11.58
N ASP A 20 -31.47 8.37 12.76
CA ASP A 20 -30.58 8.29 13.91
C ASP A 20 -29.24 7.62 13.60
N MET A 21 -29.26 6.56 12.79
CA MET A 21 -28.06 5.84 12.35
C MET A 21 -27.07 6.69 11.56
N LEU A 22 -27.52 7.75 10.92
CA LEU A 22 -26.69 8.67 10.14
C LEU A 22 -26.30 9.92 10.94
N SER A 23 -26.77 10.05 12.19
CA SER A 23 -26.50 11.19 13.06
C SER A 23 -25.21 10.97 13.87
N TYR A 24 -24.13 11.63 13.47
CA TYR A 24 -22.89 11.61 14.28
C TYR A 24 -23.09 12.15 15.72
N ARG A 25 -24.07 13.04 15.93
CA ARG A 25 -24.41 13.55 17.26
C ARG A 25 -24.82 12.42 18.18
N ILE A 26 -25.72 11.54 17.75
CA ILE A 26 -26.19 10.39 18.53
C ILE A 26 -25.03 9.42 18.81
N HIS A 27 -24.18 9.14 17.80
CA HIS A 27 -23.02 8.28 17.99
C HIS A 27 -22.03 8.85 19.02
N ILE A 28 -21.83 10.17 19.02
CA ILE A 28 -20.97 10.85 20.02
C ILE A 28 -21.58 10.76 21.42
N GLU A 29 -22.88 11.06 21.58
CA GLU A 29 -23.59 10.98 22.86
C GLU A 29 -23.58 9.58 23.45
N LYS A 30 -23.59 8.56 22.61
CA LYS A 30 -23.52 7.14 23.00
C LYS A 30 -22.08 6.59 23.04
N ASN A 31 -21.05 7.43 23.00
CA ASN A 31 -19.64 7.04 23.02
C ASN A 31 -19.31 5.97 21.97
N SER A 32 -19.85 6.12 20.76
CA SER A 32 -19.73 5.18 19.63
C SER A 32 -20.39 3.81 19.85
N MET A 33 -21.21 3.66 20.88
CA MET A 33 -21.91 2.42 21.22
C MET A 33 -23.43 2.53 21.06
N PHE A 34 -23.89 3.30 20.08
CA PHE A 34 -25.30 3.33 19.71
C PHE A 34 -25.79 1.97 19.21
N ASN A 35 -24.90 1.21 18.57
CA ASN A 35 -25.09 -0.19 18.19
C ASN A 35 -23.98 -1.05 18.80
N THR A 36 -24.11 -2.38 18.72
CA THR A 36 -23.06 -3.33 19.09
C THR A 36 -21.76 -2.98 18.32
N PRO A 37 -20.68 -2.67 19.02
CA PRO A 37 -19.43 -2.30 18.37
C PRO A 37 -18.74 -3.50 17.71
N PRO A 38 -17.98 -3.32 16.61
CA PRO A 38 -17.23 -4.38 15.96
C PRO A 38 -15.96 -4.71 16.78
N VAL A 39 -16.13 -5.41 17.90
CA VAL A 39 -15.09 -5.62 18.93
C VAL A 39 -13.79 -6.18 18.37
N MET A 40 -13.86 -7.22 17.51
CA MET A 40 -12.66 -7.82 16.90
C MET A 40 -11.88 -6.84 16.04
N SER A 41 -12.57 -6.02 15.25
CA SER A 41 -11.91 -5.00 14.42
C SER A 41 -11.27 -3.91 15.26
N ILE A 42 -11.91 -3.50 16.37
CA ILE A 42 -11.35 -2.54 17.32
C ILE A 42 -10.12 -3.12 18.00
N TYR A 43 -10.18 -4.39 18.41
CA TYR A 43 -9.03 -5.08 19.01
C TYR A 43 -7.85 -5.18 18.02
N ALA A 44 -8.10 -5.55 16.76
CA ALA A 44 -7.07 -5.62 15.73
C ALA A 44 -6.39 -4.26 15.49
N ILE A 45 -7.18 -3.17 15.43
CA ILE A 45 -6.62 -1.81 15.33
C ILE A 45 -5.77 -1.48 16.55
N ASN A 46 -6.25 -1.78 17.78
CA ASN A 46 -5.48 -1.54 18.99
C ASN A 46 -4.13 -2.27 18.97
N CYS A 47 -4.11 -3.54 18.53
CA CYS A 47 -2.85 -4.29 18.38
C CYS A 47 -1.93 -3.63 17.34
N SER A 48 -2.46 -3.23 16.18
CA SER A 48 -1.69 -2.55 15.12
C SER A 48 -1.11 -1.21 15.58
N LEU A 49 -1.88 -0.43 16.33
CA LEU A 49 -1.42 0.86 16.88
C LEU A 49 -0.36 0.68 17.99
N LYS A 50 -0.50 -0.35 18.83
CA LYS A 50 0.52 -0.69 19.81
C LYS A 50 1.83 -1.10 19.15
N TRP A 51 1.75 -1.93 18.11
CA TRP A 51 2.92 -2.28 17.30
C TRP A 51 3.53 -1.04 16.66
N LEU A 52 2.73 -0.18 15.99
CA LEU A 52 3.23 1.06 15.38
C LEU A 52 3.99 1.92 16.40
N LYS A 53 3.43 2.07 17.60
CA LYS A 53 4.07 2.81 18.69
C LYS A 53 5.40 2.16 19.12
N SER A 54 5.45 0.83 19.21
CA SER A 54 6.65 0.09 19.64
C SER A 54 7.81 0.19 18.64
N VAL A 55 7.54 0.41 17.35
CA VAL A 55 8.56 0.56 16.31
C VAL A 55 8.96 2.03 16.06
N GLY A 56 8.60 2.95 16.95
CA GLY A 56 8.99 4.36 16.90
C GLY A 56 7.96 5.30 16.26
N GLY A 57 6.71 4.83 16.09
CA GLY A 57 5.60 5.66 15.63
C GLY A 57 5.63 5.99 14.12
N VAL A 58 4.84 6.99 13.76
CA VAL A 58 4.62 7.40 12.37
C VAL A 58 5.91 7.88 11.70
N GLU A 59 6.75 8.63 12.39
CA GLU A 59 7.99 9.18 11.85
C GLU A 59 8.97 8.07 11.45
N SER A 60 9.17 7.08 12.33
CA SER A 60 10.04 5.93 12.06
C SER A 60 9.53 5.10 10.88
N ILE A 61 8.23 4.80 10.85
CA ILE A 61 7.60 4.07 9.74
C ILE A 61 7.72 4.86 8.42
N ASN A 62 7.47 6.16 8.44
CA ASN A 62 7.59 7.00 7.23
C ASN A 62 9.02 7.01 6.68
N LYS A 63 10.03 7.09 7.56
CA LYS A 63 11.44 6.99 7.17
C LYS A 63 11.73 5.65 6.51
N ASN A 64 11.27 4.54 7.11
CA ASN A 64 11.46 3.20 6.56
C ASN A 64 10.74 3.02 5.21
N ASN A 65 9.51 3.52 5.08
CA ASN A 65 8.76 3.49 3.83
C ASN A 65 9.46 4.29 2.74
N SER A 66 10.01 5.45 3.07
CA SER A 66 10.78 6.29 2.13
C SER A 66 12.03 5.56 1.64
N ILE A 67 12.76 4.86 2.51
CA ILE A 67 13.93 4.05 2.12
C ILE A 67 13.52 2.93 1.16
N LYS A 68 12.50 2.15 1.52
CA LYS A 68 11.98 1.05 0.69
C LYS A 68 11.56 1.54 -0.69
N ALA A 69 10.76 2.60 -0.73
CA ALA A 69 10.26 3.18 -1.99
C ALA A 69 11.41 3.71 -2.85
N LYS A 70 12.36 4.44 -2.25
CA LYS A 70 13.53 4.96 -2.97
C LYS A 70 14.34 3.85 -3.63
N LEU A 71 14.61 2.75 -2.92
CA LEU A 71 15.35 1.62 -3.47
C LEU A 71 14.62 1.00 -4.67
N LEU A 72 13.33 0.73 -4.53
CA LEU A 72 12.57 0.10 -5.61
C LEU A 72 12.40 1.03 -6.83
N TYR A 73 12.09 2.30 -6.63
CA TYR A 73 12.03 3.26 -7.74
C TYR A 73 13.39 3.50 -8.42
N THR A 74 14.49 3.40 -7.66
CA THR A 74 15.84 3.48 -8.23
C THR A 74 16.09 2.28 -9.14
N GLU A 75 15.71 1.08 -8.70
CA GLU A 75 15.82 -0.11 -9.53
C GLU A 75 14.93 -0.05 -10.78
N ILE A 76 13.66 0.32 -10.64
CA ILE A 76 12.75 0.48 -11.80
C ILE A 76 13.34 1.46 -12.83
N LYS A 77 13.96 2.55 -12.37
CA LYS A 77 14.61 3.52 -13.28
C LYS A 77 15.89 2.98 -13.92
N ARG A 78 16.69 2.17 -13.20
CA ARG A 78 17.94 1.57 -13.68
C ARG A 78 17.69 0.44 -14.67
N ASN A 79 16.70 -0.39 -14.36
CA ASN A 79 16.42 -1.62 -15.07
C ASN A 79 15.89 -1.34 -16.48
N SER A 80 16.47 -1.98 -17.47
CA SER A 80 16.11 -1.75 -18.87
C SER A 80 14.78 -2.37 -19.29
N LEU A 81 14.23 -3.27 -18.48
CA LEU A 81 12.96 -3.93 -18.78
C LEU A 81 11.74 -3.16 -18.26
N PHE A 82 11.89 -2.37 -17.19
CA PHE A 82 10.75 -1.82 -16.45
C PHE A 82 10.70 -0.30 -16.44
N GLN A 83 9.48 0.23 -16.35
CA GLN A 83 9.21 1.64 -16.12
C GLN A 83 8.07 1.84 -15.12
N SER A 84 8.00 3.05 -14.53
CA SER A 84 6.88 3.45 -13.70
C SER A 84 5.83 4.18 -14.54
N PRO A 85 4.55 3.73 -14.57
CA PRO A 85 3.49 4.43 -15.28
C PRO A 85 3.00 5.69 -14.54
N VAL A 86 3.55 5.98 -13.35
CA VAL A 86 3.11 7.10 -12.49
C VAL A 86 4.13 8.22 -12.54
N ALA A 87 3.65 9.46 -12.72
CA ALA A 87 4.45 10.67 -12.66
C ALA A 87 5.19 10.77 -11.31
N LYS A 88 6.39 11.33 -11.32
CA LYS A 88 7.29 11.30 -10.15
C LYS A 88 6.66 11.96 -8.91
N GLU A 89 5.94 13.04 -9.09
CA GLU A 89 5.26 13.81 -8.05
C GLU A 89 4.09 13.05 -7.39
N ASP A 90 3.48 12.11 -8.12
CA ASP A 90 2.31 11.36 -7.65
C ASP A 90 2.65 9.95 -7.13
N ARG A 91 3.94 9.64 -7.01
CA ARG A 91 4.41 8.31 -6.60
C ARG A 91 4.11 7.99 -5.15
N SER A 92 3.44 6.86 -4.92
CA SER A 92 3.22 6.31 -3.58
C SER A 92 4.52 5.75 -2.97
N LEU A 93 4.67 5.90 -1.65
CA LEU A 93 5.76 5.27 -0.88
C LEU A 93 5.46 3.81 -0.50
N MET A 94 4.23 3.32 -0.71
CA MET A 94 3.80 2.01 -0.20
C MET A 94 3.16 1.12 -1.25
N ASN A 95 2.73 1.66 -2.38
CA ASN A 95 2.04 0.91 -3.43
C ASN A 95 2.63 1.33 -4.77
N ILE A 96 3.58 0.55 -5.27
CA ILE A 96 4.43 0.92 -6.41
C ILE A 96 4.02 0.10 -7.64
N PRO A 97 3.27 0.70 -8.58
CA PRO A 97 3.03 0.08 -9.88
C PRO A 97 4.25 0.22 -10.78
N PHE A 98 4.50 -0.81 -11.59
CA PHE A 98 5.50 -0.79 -12.65
C PHE A 98 5.06 -1.70 -13.79
N VAL A 99 5.53 -1.42 -14.99
CA VAL A 99 5.20 -2.15 -16.22
C VAL A 99 6.46 -2.43 -17.00
N PHE A 100 6.41 -3.32 -17.97
CA PHE A 100 7.49 -3.42 -18.95
C PHE A 100 7.59 -2.14 -19.80
N ASN A 101 8.79 -1.83 -20.27
CA ASN A 101 9.01 -0.79 -21.27
C ASN A 101 8.30 -1.18 -22.58
N GLU A 102 7.88 -0.19 -23.37
CA GLU A 102 7.06 -0.39 -24.59
C GLU A 102 7.76 -1.24 -25.65
N ASP A 103 9.08 -1.22 -25.68
CA ASP A 103 9.93 -2.00 -26.60
C ASP A 103 10.13 -3.45 -26.15
N ILE A 104 9.73 -3.79 -24.94
CA ILE A 104 9.87 -5.13 -24.37
C ILE A 104 8.64 -5.97 -24.70
N LYS A 105 8.84 -7.02 -25.52
CA LYS A 105 7.77 -7.95 -25.93
C LYS A 105 7.56 -9.11 -24.96
N GLU A 106 7.91 -8.92 -23.69
CA GLU A 106 7.74 -9.94 -22.66
C GLU A 106 6.29 -10.04 -22.17
N ASN A 107 5.93 -11.25 -21.74
CA ASN A 107 4.62 -11.52 -21.16
C ASN A 107 4.67 -11.30 -19.65
N ASP A 108 3.79 -10.47 -19.10
CA ASP A 108 3.63 -10.25 -17.66
C ASP A 108 3.59 -11.56 -16.88
N THR A 109 2.94 -12.61 -17.43
CA THR A 109 2.82 -13.92 -16.80
C THR A 109 4.17 -14.58 -16.53
N LEU A 110 5.12 -14.48 -17.46
CA LEU A 110 6.44 -15.10 -17.29
C LEU A 110 7.23 -14.47 -16.14
N PHE A 111 7.20 -13.16 -16.02
CA PHE A 111 7.83 -12.48 -14.88
C PHE A 111 7.11 -12.78 -13.56
N LEU A 112 5.78 -12.84 -13.57
CA LEU A 112 5.01 -13.22 -12.38
C LEU A 112 5.33 -14.64 -11.90
N GLU A 113 5.43 -15.62 -12.81
CA GLU A 113 5.84 -16.99 -12.50
C GLU A 113 7.28 -17.07 -12.00
N PHE A 114 8.18 -16.29 -12.61
CA PHE A 114 9.57 -16.18 -12.17
C PHE A 114 9.69 -15.65 -10.73
N CYS A 115 8.91 -14.63 -10.40
CA CYS A 115 8.81 -14.07 -9.05
C CYS A 115 8.14 -15.06 -8.08
N ASP A 116 7.07 -15.72 -8.51
CA ASP A 116 6.33 -16.68 -7.70
C ASP A 116 7.21 -17.86 -7.23
N LYS A 117 8.05 -18.41 -8.11
CA LYS A 117 9.04 -19.44 -7.80
C LYS A 117 10.08 -18.99 -6.76
N ARG A 118 10.27 -17.70 -6.58
CA ARG A 118 11.15 -17.08 -5.58
C ARG A 118 10.43 -16.64 -4.29
N GLY A 119 9.15 -17.00 -4.15
CA GLY A 119 8.34 -16.64 -2.98
C GLY A 119 7.79 -15.20 -3.01
N LEU A 120 7.95 -14.48 -4.12
CA LEU A 120 7.43 -13.13 -4.30
C LEU A 120 6.00 -13.22 -4.85
N LYS A 121 5.02 -13.16 -3.95
CA LYS A 121 3.61 -13.38 -4.25
C LYS A 121 2.85 -12.04 -4.48
N THR A 122 1.70 -12.14 -5.15
CA THR A 122 0.74 -11.03 -5.32
C THR A 122 1.28 -9.78 -6.04
N LEU A 123 2.23 -9.94 -6.95
CA LEU A 123 2.82 -8.84 -7.72
C LEU A 123 1.96 -8.39 -8.91
N LYS A 124 0.93 -9.15 -9.31
CA LYS A 124 0.06 -8.78 -10.43
C LYS A 124 -0.57 -7.41 -10.20
N GLY A 125 -0.50 -6.56 -11.21
CA GLY A 125 -1.07 -5.21 -11.20
C GLY A 125 -2.59 -5.20 -11.12
N HIS A 126 -3.17 -4.01 -10.90
CA HIS A 126 -4.61 -3.86 -10.90
C HIS A 126 -5.16 -4.07 -12.32
N ARG A 127 -6.29 -4.74 -12.46
CA ARG A 127 -6.89 -5.08 -13.76
C ARG A 127 -7.15 -3.88 -14.70
N SER A 128 -7.27 -2.67 -14.15
CA SER A 128 -7.46 -1.44 -14.93
C SER A 128 -6.15 -0.81 -15.42
N VAL A 129 -4.99 -1.20 -14.84
CA VAL A 129 -3.67 -0.64 -15.18
C VAL A 129 -2.80 -1.68 -15.86
N GLY A 130 -2.98 -2.96 -15.52
CA GLY A 130 -2.11 -4.05 -15.96
C GLY A 130 -0.76 -4.07 -15.25
N GLY A 131 0.21 -4.77 -15.83
CA GLY A 131 1.58 -4.86 -15.32
C GLY A 131 1.70 -5.41 -13.92
N PHE A 132 2.53 -4.79 -13.11
CA PHE A 132 2.91 -5.26 -11.78
C PHE A 132 2.65 -4.21 -10.71
N ARG A 133 2.53 -4.67 -9.46
CA ARG A 133 2.31 -3.81 -8.30
C ARG A 133 3.00 -4.38 -7.07
N ALA A 134 4.00 -3.68 -6.57
CA ALA A 134 4.64 -3.99 -5.31
C ALA A 134 3.92 -3.30 -4.14
N SER A 135 3.24 -4.09 -3.29
CA SER A 135 2.58 -3.61 -2.07
C SER A 135 3.57 -3.68 -0.90
N ILE A 136 4.36 -2.64 -0.72
CA ILE A 136 5.42 -2.55 0.30
C ILE A 136 4.98 -1.79 1.54
N TYR A 137 3.83 -2.18 2.09
CA TYR A 137 3.20 -1.53 3.25
C TYR A 137 4.09 -1.49 4.49
N ASN A 138 3.59 -0.84 5.56
CA ASN A 138 4.35 -0.57 6.79
C ASN A 138 5.07 -1.79 7.35
N ALA A 139 4.43 -2.95 7.40
CA ALA A 139 5.00 -4.17 7.97
C ALA A 139 5.93 -4.93 7.00
N MET A 140 6.01 -4.55 5.72
CA MET A 140 6.93 -5.18 4.77
C MET A 140 8.38 -4.87 5.17
N PRO A 141 9.20 -5.88 5.48
CA PRO A 141 10.61 -5.65 5.81
C PRO A 141 11.41 -5.21 4.58
N LEU A 142 12.49 -4.48 4.80
CA LEU A 142 13.40 -4.04 3.74
C LEU A 142 13.90 -5.21 2.88
N LYS A 143 14.23 -6.34 3.51
CA LYS A 143 14.64 -7.59 2.82
C LYS A 143 13.64 -8.08 1.77
N GLY A 144 12.34 -7.87 1.98
CA GLY A 144 11.32 -8.22 0.99
C GLY A 144 11.41 -7.35 -0.27
N VAL A 145 11.72 -6.08 -0.11
CA VAL A 145 11.95 -5.15 -1.23
C VAL A 145 13.25 -5.48 -1.96
N GLU A 146 14.32 -5.77 -1.22
CA GLU A 146 15.61 -6.20 -1.77
C GLU A 146 15.47 -7.50 -2.58
N ALA A 147 14.69 -8.46 -2.10
CA ALA A 147 14.39 -9.70 -2.82
C ALA A 147 13.70 -9.45 -4.16
N LEU A 148 12.75 -8.51 -4.21
CA LEU A 148 12.11 -8.11 -5.48
C LEU A 148 13.13 -7.44 -6.41
N ILE A 149 13.96 -6.54 -5.90
CA ILE A 149 15.02 -5.88 -6.68
C ILE A 149 15.97 -6.91 -7.30
N HIS A 150 16.44 -7.89 -6.52
CA HIS A 150 17.29 -8.97 -7.03
C HIS A 150 16.58 -9.79 -8.11
N ALA A 151 15.28 -10.10 -7.92
CA ALA A 151 14.51 -10.81 -8.93
C ALA A 151 14.39 -10.01 -10.24
N MET A 152 14.18 -8.68 -10.15
CA MET A 152 14.16 -7.81 -11.34
C MET A 152 15.51 -7.80 -12.07
N GLN A 153 16.62 -7.73 -11.34
CA GLN A 153 17.97 -7.77 -11.89
C GLN A 153 18.31 -9.11 -12.55
N ASP A 154 17.92 -10.20 -11.91
CA ASP A 154 18.15 -11.55 -12.46
C ASP A 154 17.29 -11.79 -13.71
N TYR A 155 16.04 -11.31 -13.72
CA TYR A 155 15.19 -11.39 -14.89
C TYR A 155 15.72 -10.54 -16.05
N GLU A 156 16.25 -9.35 -15.76
CA GLU A 156 16.91 -8.51 -16.79
C GLU A 156 18.10 -9.23 -17.44
N LYS A 157 18.95 -9.91 -16.64
CA LYS A 157 20.07 -10.72 -17.18
C LYS A 157 19.56 -11.87 -18.03
N LEU A 158 18.52 -12.57 -17.58
CA LEU A 158 17.93 -13.69 -18.32
C LEU A 158 17.46 -13.28 -19.71
N ILE A 159 16.73 -12.15 -19.79
CA ILE A 159 16.16 -11.65 -21.07
C ILE A 159 17.23 -11.10 -22.02
N ARG A 160 18.31 -10.49 -21.47
CA ARG A 160 19.37 -9.90 -22.30
C ARG A 160 20.38 -10.93 -22.86
N HIS A 161 20.42 -12.12 -22.31
CA HIS A 161 21.30 -13.18 -22.76
C HIS A 161 20.63 -14.17 -23.74
N HIS A 162 19.36 -13.94 -24.08
CA HIS A 162 18.60 -14.61 -25.12
C HIS A 162 18.33 -13.66 -26.29
#